data_e4a42f1a9543a3a2aa48ec2a59373f57
#
_entry.id   e4a42f1a9543a3a2aa48ec2a59373f57
#
_cell.length_a   1.000
_cell.length_b   1.000
_cell.length_c   1.000
_cell.angle_alpha   90.00
_cell.angle_beta   90.00
_cell.angle_gamma   90.00
#
_symmetry.space_group_name_H-M   'P 1'
#
loop_
_entity.id
_entity.type
_entity.pdbx_description
1 polymer ?
#
loop_
_entity_poly.entity_id
_entity_poly.type
_entity_poly.pdbx_seq_one_letter_code
_entity_poly.pdbx_strand_id
1 'polypeptide(L)'
;FDAPSTAARSGHVSASATSDAARDAAARTRAHELAAASARQGGVPASEPKPEHSRGVAAVFAGLLLAMFVSTLSETVTATALPTIVGDLGGVDHMQWVTTAYILASTVMMPIYGKLGDLFGRKYLFIIALSIFIVGSATCGLAPSMDGLIAGRAVEGLGGGGLIILAQATIADIIPPRQRGKYMGLMGSVFAVSTVVGPLLGGWFVQVTGWRWLFAFNIPLALLAIAAVAFFLTNPERRDDRPPVDVGGMMAMAVSVSSLVLATAWGGTLFPWISPQIFALFALFFVAAVAFVLVERKAKEPIIPMLLFKNRNFVVCTVTGMFIMLGMMGTISYLPTYFQIVEGLAPEQAGLMTVPMMAGVLITAVGTGFLATKTGRYKWMPIASCAVTAVGFVLLSQLTVGTPLVVTGVFLFVLGFGIGLGQQILVLIVQNEFPHAIVGTATAANNFFRQIGSTLGASLVGALFTSRLTADLAAKLPHVDNINMNRITPDFVQHLDSGTRAIITSAYSDALVPIFLYVVPLLVVGFVLMLTLKEHPLATKVNHTGHPGDTV
;
A
#
# COMPACT_ATOMS: atom_id res chain seq x y z
N PHE A 1 56.86 -66.86 24.86
CA PHE A 1 56.55 -66.71 26.29
C PHE A 1 55.25 -65.95 26.45
N ASP A 2 54.30 -66.72 26.88
CA ASP A 2 53.05 -66.42 27.63
C ASP A 2 52.06 -65.41 27.15
N ALA A 3 51.00 -65.94 26.58
CA ALA A 3 49.67 -65.44 26.82
C ALA A 3 49.21 -65.73 28.25
N PRO A 4 48.36 -64.94 28.88
CA PRO A 4 46.98 -65.39 28.95
C PRO A 4 45.87 -64.24 28.95
N SER A 5 44.77 -64.70 28.62
CA SER A 5 43.47 -64.80 29.25
C SER A 5 42.45 -63.66 28.87
N THR A 6 41.65 -64.05 27.94
CA THR A 6 40.29 -63.53 27.70
C THR A 6 39.36 -64.06 28.77
N ALA A 7 38.73 -63.17 29.56
CA ALA A 7 37.40 -63.40 30.16
C ALA A 7 36.82 -62.10 30.77
N ALA A 8 35.54 -61.93 30.60
CA ALA A 8 34.63 -60.99 31.29
C ALA A 8 34.52 -59.52 30.80
N ARG A 9 33.85 -59.31 29.71
CA ARG A 9 33.02 -58.11 29.48
C ARG A 9 31.80 -58.41 28.58
N SER A 10 30.90 -59.21 29.07
CA SER A 10 29.60 -59.45 28.45
C SER A 10 28.48 -59.53 29.51
N GLY A 11 28.12 -58.39 30.11
CA GLY A 11 27.12 -58.45 31.16
C GLY A 11 26.38 -57.10 31.45
N HIS A 12 26.75 -55.96 30.82
CA HIS A 12 26.17 -54.69 31.22
C HIS A 12 25.42 -53.92 30.11
N VAL A 13 25.27 -54.47 28.91
CA VAL A 13 24.54 -53.77 27.79
C VAL A 13 23.09 -54.21 27.65
N SER A 14 22.66 -55.29 28.30
CA SER A 14 21.30 -55.84 28.18
C SER A 14 20.27 -55.24 29.17
N ALA A 15 20.70 -54.60 30.24
CA ALA A 15 19.76 -54.11 31.28
C ALA A 15 19.25 -52.66 31.02
N SER A 16 19.97 -51.84 30.24
CA SER A 16 19.55 -50.47 29.92
C SER A 16 18.51 -50.40 28.78
N ALA A 17 18.68 -51.28 27.78
CA ALA A 17 17.76 -51.30 26.62
C ALA A 17 16.35 -51.80 26.98
N THR A 18 16.21 -52.67 27.97
CA THR A 18 14.88 -53.14 28.45
C THR A 18 14.17 -52.11 29.32
N SER A 19 14.92 -51.25 30.04
CA SER A 19 14.34 -50.16 30.85
C SER A 19 13.79 -49.02 29.98
N ASP A 20 14.47 -48.68 28.90
CA ASP A 20 14.02 -47.59 27.99
C ASP A 20 12.83 -48.04 27.13
N ALA A 21 12.79 -49.28 26.67
CA ALA A 21 11.64 -49.84 25.96
C ALA A 21 10.39 -49.94 26.85
N ALA A 22 10.54 -50.22 28.13
CA ALA A 22 9.45 -50.24 29.09
C ALA A 22 8.92 -48.84 29.43
N ARG A 23 9.82 -47.83 29.49
CA ARG A 23 9.42 -46.41 29.66
C ARG A 23 8.69 -45.86 28.45
N ASP A 24 9.12 -46.17 27.24
CA ASP A 24 8.48 -45.79 26.01
C ASP A 24 7.09 -46.44 25.84
N ALA A 25 6.94 -47.70 26.21
CA ALA A 25 5.67 -48.40 26.21
C ALA A 25 4.68 -47.79 27.23
N ALA A 26 5.15 -47.44 28.44
CA ALA A 26 4.35 -46.79 29.47
C ALA A 26 3.93 -45.34 29.04
N ALA A 27 4.83 -44.61 28.34
CA ALA A 27 4.53 -43.30 27.80
C ALA A 27 3.45 -43.35 26.69
N ARG A 28 3.52 -44.35 25.79
CA ARG A 28 2.52 -44.56 24.74
C ARG A 28 1.16 -44.98 25.31
N THR A 29 1.14 -45.81 26.33
CA THR A 29 -0.12 -46.20 27.02
C THR A 29 -0.76 -45.00 27.73
N ARG A 30 0.02 -44.16 28.43
CA ARG A 30 -0.49 -42.91 29.01
C ARG A 30 -1.02 -41.90 27.98
N ALA A 31 -0.32 -41.75 26.84
CA ALA A 31 -0.80 -40.91 25.76
C ALA A 31 -2.10 -41.42 25.15
N HIS A 32 -2.27 -42.74 25.01
CA HIS A 32 -3.53 -43.36 24.56
C HIS A 32 -4.66 -43.21 25.57
N GLU A 33 -4.37 -43.34 26.89
CA GLU A 33 -5.37 -43.13 27.94
C GLU A 33 -5.82 -41.64 28.03
N LEU A 34 -4.87 -40.70 27.89
CA LEU A 34 -5.19 -39.26 27.82
C LEU A 34 -6.00 -38.89 26.57
N ALA A 35 -5.69 -39.48 25.42
CA ALA A 35 -6.45 -39.33 24.20
C ALA A 35 -7.87 -39.95 24.31
N ALA A 36 -7.99 -41.12 24.97
CA ALA A 36 -9.30 -41.77 25.21
C ALA A 36 -10.10 -41.04 26.27
N ALA A 37 -9.48 -40.44 27.28
CA ALA A 37 -10.15 -39.59 28.29
C ALA A 37 -10.64 -38.27 27.67
N SER A 38 -9.86 -37.66 26.77
CA SER A 38 -10.27 -36.49 26.00
C SER A 38 -11.44 -36.80 25.04
N ALA A 39 -11.46 -37.99 24.45
CA ALA A 39 -12.57 -38.43 23.58
C ALA A 39 -13.85 -38.78 24.34
N ARG A 40 -13.75 -39.11 25.63
CA ARG A 40 -14.92 -39.41 26.51
C ARG A 40 -15.52 -38.18 27.20
N GLN A 41 -14.80 -37.06 27.26
CA GLN A 41 -15.38 -35.78 27.59
C GLN A 41 -16.11 -35.30 26.32
N GLY A 42 -17.38 -35.66 26.25
CA GLY A 42 -18.27 -35.45 25.12
C GLY A 42 -18.09 -34.07 24.51
N GLY A 43 -17.88 -34.05 23.23
CA GLY A 43 -17.78 -32.82 22.45
C GLY A 43 -18.98 -31.95 22.78
N VAL A 44 -18.73 -30.86 23.49
CA VAL A 44 -19.64 -29.73 23.47
C VAL A 44 -19.74 -29.35 21.99
N PRO A 45 -20.92 -29.45 21.35
CA PRO A 45 -21.07 -29.01 19.98
C PRO A 45 -20.57 -27.56 19.96
N ALA A 46 -19.62 -27.28 19.09
CA ALA A 46 -19.13 -25.92 18.90
C ALA A 46 -20.37 -25.07 18.68
N SER A 47 -20.71 -24.27 19.67
CA SER A 47 -21.84 -23.35 19.60
C SER A 47 -21.57 -22.47 18.39
N GLU A 48 -22.45 -22.53 17.39
CA GLU A 48 -22.43 -21.56 16.29
C GLU A 48 -22.29 -20.17 16.89
N PRO A 49 -21.42 -19.32 16.36
CA PRO A 49 -21.20 -17.99 16.92
C PRO A 49 -22.53 -17.27 16.97
N LYS A 50 -22.94 -16.88 18.19
CA LYS A 50 -24.22 -16.20 18.43
C LYS A 50 -24.37 -15.01 17.48
N PRO A 51 -25.56 -14.74 16.94
CA PRO A 51 -25.79 -13.68 15.93
C PRO A 51 -25.39 -12.26 16.38
N GLU A 52 -25.22 -12.02 17.68
CA GLU A 52 -24.70 -10.76 18.22
C GLU A 52 -23.21 -10.51 17.90
N HIS A 53 -22.38 -11.55 17.86
CA HIS A 53 -20.96 -11.42 17.47
C HIS A 53 -20.80 -11.05 15.99
N SER A 54 -21.67 -11.56 15.13
CA SER A 54 -21.61 -11.27 13.69
C SER A 54 -22.00 -9.83 13.35
N ARG A 55 -22.96 -9.25 14.09
CA ARG A 55 -23.40 -7.85 13.90
C ARG A 55 -22.33 -6.87 14.34
N GLY A 56 -21.62 -7.14 15.44
CA GLY A 56 -20.50 -6.32 15.89
C GLY A 56 -19.34 -6.26 14.87
N VAL A 57 -18.95 -7.42 14.33
CA VAL A 57 -17.87 -7.50 13.31
C VAL A 57 -18.25 -6.74 12.04
N ALA A 58 -19.50 -6.85 11.58
CA ALA A 58 -19.96 -6.12 10.38
C ALA A 58 -19.94 -4.60 10.58
N ALA A 59 -20.36 -4.11 11.76
CA ALA A 59 -20.34 -2.68 12.08
C ALA A 59 -18.91 -2.14 12.19
N VAL A 60 -17.98 -2.87 12.84
CA VAL A 60 -16.56 -2.52 12.87
C VAL A 60 -16.03 -2.45 11.46
N PHE A 61 -16.29 -3.48 10.65
CA PHE A 61 -15.78 -3.53 9.27
C PHE A 61 -16.31 -2.37 8.42
N ALA A 62 -17.59 -2.02 8.54
CA ALA A 62 -18.17 -0.86 7.87
C ALA A 62 -17.48 0.45 8.29
N GLY A 63 -17.19 0.62 9.59
CA GLY A 63 -16.44 1.76 10.11
C GLY A 63 -15.00 1.82 9.56
N LEU A 64 -14.32 0.67 9.45
CA LEU A 64 -12.97 0.59 8.87
C LEU A 64 -12.99 0.94 7.37
N LEU A 65 -13.95 0.41 6.60
CA LEU A 65 -14.11 0.75 5.19
C LEU A 65 -14.41 2.24 5.00
N LEU A 66 -15.27 2.81 5.85
CA LEU A 66 -15.61 4.23 5.79
C LEU A 66 -14.39 5.11 6.07
N ALA A 67 -13.59 4.77 7.08
CA ALA A 67 -12.35 5.50 7.38
C ALA A 67 -11.34 5.42 6.23
N MET A 68 -11.15 4.25 5.63
CA MET A 68 -10.31 4.09 4.43
C MET A 68 -10.86 4.90 3.25
N PHE A 69 -12.17 4.87 3.05
CA PHE A 69 -12.84 5.61 1.98
C PHE A 69 -12.60 7.11 2.12
N VAL A 70 -12.79 7.66 3.31
CA VAL A 70 -12.58 9.10 3.58
C VAL A 70 -11.13 9.50 3.33
N SER A 71 -10.15 8.69 3.79
CA SER A 71 -8.73 8.97 3.57
C SER A 71 -8.35 8.96 2.08
N THR A 72 -8.77 7.94 1.34
CA THR A 72 -8.47 7.83 -0.10
C THR A 72 -9.28 8.82 -0.95
N LEU A 73 -10.50 9.12 -0.54
CA LEU A 73 -11.35 10.12 -1.20
C LEU A 73 -10.74 11.52 -1.07
N SER A 74 -10.27 11.91 0.13
CA SER A 74 -9.64 13.21 0.36
C SER A 74 -8.43 13.44 -0.56
N GLU A 75 -7.64 12.40 -0.82
CA GLU A 75 -6.49 12.47 -1.73
C GLU A 75 -6.94 12.72 -3.18
N THR A 76 -7.90 11.95 -3.68
CA THR A 76 -8.33 12.01 -5.08
C THR A 76 -9.20 13.24 -5.40
N VAL A 77 -10.07 13.65 -4.49
CA VAL A 77 -10.93 14.82 -4.61
C VAL A 77 -10.10 16.10 -4.63
N THR A 78 -9.10 16.22 -3.74
CA THR A 78 -8.25 17.41 -3.68
C THR A 78 -7.49 17.62 -4.98
N ALA A 79 -6.97 16.57 -5.60
CA ALA A 79 -6.25 16.67 -6.87
C ALA A 79 -7.14 17.27 -7.99
N THR A 80 -8.43 16.94 -8.01
CA THR A 80 -9.38 17.47 -9.01
C THR A 80 -9.74 18.92 -8.76
N ALA A 81 -9.88 19.35 -7.51
CA ALA A 81 -10.24 20.70 -7.13
C ALA A 81 -9.06 21.69 -7.15
N LEU A 82 -7.83 21.18 -7.27
CA LEU A 82 -6.60 21.95 -7.08
C LEU A 82 -6.50 23.19 -7.99
N PRO A 83 -6.87 23.16 -9.30
CA PRO A 83 -6.87 24.36 -10.14
C PRO A 83 -7.79 25.47 -9.61
N THR A 84 -8.98 25.12 -9.15
CA THR A 84 -9.95 26.08 -8.58
C THR A 84 -9.46 26.64 -7.24
N ILE A 85 -8.86 25.80 -6.39
CA ILE A 85 -8.27 26.21 -5.12
C ILE A 85 -7.16 27.24 -5.35
N VAL A 86 -6.28 26.97 -6.32
CA VAL A 86 -5.20 27.88 -6.72
C VAL A 86 -5.73 29.19 -7.28
N GLY A 87 -6.83 29.15 -8.04
CA GLY A 87 -7.50 30.34 -8.54
C GLY A 87 -8.07 31.23 -7.43
N ASP A 88 -8.59 30.60 -6.35
CA ASP A 88 -9.23 31.31 -5.22
C ASP A 88 -8.21 31.84 -4.19
N LEU A 89 -7.21 31.01 -3.83
CA LEU A 89 -6.21 31.35 -2.80
C LEU A 89 -4.93 31.99 -3.36
N GLY A 90 -4.71 31.92 -4.67
CA GLY A 90 -3.43 32.25 -5.29
C GLY A 90 -2.35 31.19 -5.01
N GLY A 91 -1.09 31.49 -5.35
CA GLY A 91 0.05 30.64 -4.99
C GLY A 91 0.25 29.43 -5.91
N VAL A 92 0.20 29.66 -7.23
CA VAL A 92 0.49 28.63 -8.26
C VAL A 92 1.81 27.90 -8.00
N ASP A 93 2.82 28.62 -7.53
CA ASP A 93 4.15 28.08 -7.22
C ASP A 93 4.11 27.06 -6.06
N HIS A 94 3.09 27.12 -5.22
CA HIS A 94 2.91 26.22 -4.06
C HIS A 94 1.89 25.10 -4.32
N MET A 95 1.29 25.05 -5.52
CA MET A 95 0.24 24.10 -5.87
C MET A 95 0.61 22.62 -5.57
N GLN A 96 1.84 22.22 -5.90
CA GLN A 96 2.30 20.85 -5.68
C GLN A 96 2.40 20.49 -4.19
N TRP A 97 2.64 21.48 -3.33
CA TRP A 97 2.75 21.26 -1.89
C TRP A 97 1.45 20.77 -1.25
N VAL A 98 0.30 21.12 -1.79
CA VAL A 98 -1.00 20.67 -1.29
C VAL A 98 -1.11 19.15 -1.30
N THR A 99 -0.63 18.51 -2.35
CA THR A 99 -0.60 17.04 -2.45
C THR A 99 0.63 16.44 -1.76
N THR A 100 1.81 17.06 -1.92
CA THR A 100 3.07 16.56 -1.36
C THR A 100 3.05 16.55 0.16
N ALA A 101 2.50 17.58 0.82
CA ALA A 101 2.41 17.65 2.27
C ALA A 101 1.58 16.51 2.86
N TYR A 102 0.46 16.15 2.24
CA TYR A 102 -0.37 15.02 2.64
C TYR A 102 0.38 13.68 2.46
N ILE A 103 0.93 13.43 1.28
CA ILE A 103 1.64 12.19 0.96
C ILE A 103 2.85 12.00 1.87
N LEU A 104 3.61 13.07 2.10
CA LEU A 104 4.77 13.07 2.98
C LEU A 104 4.38 12.67 4.41
N ALA A 105 3.43 13.40 4.99
CA ALA A 105 2.97 13.16 6.35
C ALA A 105 2.38 11.75 6.50
N SER A 106 1.54 11.31 5.55
CA SER A 106 0.92 9.99 5.59
C SER A 106 1.94 8.87 5.46
N THR A 107 2.93 9.00 4.58
CA THR A 107 3.97 7.98 4.36
C THR A 107 4.83 7.78 5.61
N VAL A 108 5.26 8.89 6.26
CA VAL A 108 6.02 8.84 7.51
C VAL A 108 5.22 8.17 8.63
N MET A 109 3.92 8.46 8.70
CA MET A 109 3.08 7.94 9.78
C MET A 109 2.69 6.46 9.62
N MET A 110 2.74 5.89 8.42
CA MET A 110 2.37 4.48 8.19
C MET A 110 3.07 3.48 9.12
N PRO A 111 4.42 3.39 9.17
CA PRO A 111 5.10 2.45 10.06
C PRO A 111 4.89 2.80 11.53
N ILE A 112 4.79 4.09 11.87
CA ILE A 112 4.57 4.56 13.24
C ILE A 112 3.23 4.04 13.77
N TYR A 113 2.13 4.21 13.03
CA TYR A 113 0.82 3.69 13.43
C TYR A 113 0.77 2.17 13.49
N GLY A 114 1.49 1.48 12.60
CA GLY A 114 1.59 0.02 12.65
C GLY A 114 2.22 -0.45 13.96
N LYS A 115 3.37 0.11 14.32
CA LYS A 115 4.08 -0.22 15.57
C LYS A 115 3.31 0.19 16.81
N LEU A 116 2.82 1.44 16.86
CA LEU A 116 2.05 1.91 18.00
C LEU A 116 0.74 1.12 18.16
N GLY A 117 0.14 0.67 17.05
CA GLY A 117 -1.05 -0.19 17.06
C GLY A 117 -0.82 -1.53 17.73
N ASP A 118 0.32 -2.14 17.47
CA ASP A 118 0.73 -3.41 18.09
C ASP A 118 1.08 -3.22 19.60
N LEU A 119 1.62 -2.05 19.99
CA LEU A 119 2.03 -1.76 21.38
C LEU A 119 0.88 -1.29 22.28
N PHE A 120 0.05 -0.35 21.80
CA PHE A 120 -0.95 0.35 22.63
C PHE A 120 -2.39 -0.06 22.32
N GLY A 121 -2.58 -0.95 21.34
CA GLY A 121 -3.90 -1.37 20.86
C GLY A 121 -4.46 -0.44 19.79
N ARG A 122 -5.25 -1.00 18.88
CA ARG A 122 -5.65 -0.34 17.62
C ARG A 122 -6.82 0.61 17.77
N LYS A 123 -7.75 0.35 18.70
CA LYS A 123 -8.96 1.17 18.89
C LYS A 123 -8.64 2.63 19.17
N TYR A 124 -7.82 2.89 20.19
CA TYR A 124 -7.50 4.28 20.59
C TYR A 124 -6.70 5.00 19.51
N LEU A 125 -5.73 4.31 18.89
CA LEU A 125 -4.95 4.91 17.82
C LEU A 125 -5.79 5.20 16.57
N PHE A 126 -6.77 4.36 16.28
CA PHE A 126 -7.70 4.60 15.18
C PHE A 126 -8.54 5.86 15.43
N ILE A 127 -9.05 6.02 16.64
CA ILE A 127 -9.80 7.23 17.05
C ILE A 127 -8.91 8.46 17.00
N ILE A 128 -7.66 8.37 17.50
CA ILE A 128 -6.69 9.47 17.45
C ILE A 128 -6.40 9.85 15.98
N ALA A 129 -6.11 8.87 15.12
CA ALA A 129 -5.83 9.10 13.70
C ALA A 129 -6.99 9.80 13.00
N LEU A 130 -8.24 9.34 13.22
CA LEU A 130 -9.45 9.98 12.68
C LEU A 130 -9.66 11.39 13.25
N SER A 131 -9.37 11.60 14.55
CA SER A 131 -9.49 12.93 15.16
C SER A 131 -8.48 13.91 14.56
N ILE A 132 -7.23 13.49 14.36
CA ILE A 132 -6.20 14.30 13.68
C ILE A 132 -6.62 14.59 12.23
N PHE A 133 -7.17 13.59 11.53
CA PHE A 133 -7.69 13.74 10.18
C PHE A 133 -8.81 14.77 10.11
N ILE A 134 -9.76 14.75 11.05
CA ILE A 134 -10.86 15.73 11.16
C ILE A 134 -10.31 17.14 11.38
N VAL A 135 -9.35 17.30 12.30
CA VAL A 135 -8.70 18.59 12.55
C VAL A 135 -8.01 19.11 11.29
N GLY A 136 -7.29 18.24 10.56
CA GLY A 136 -6.66 18.58 9.30
C GLY A 136 -7.69 19.01 8.24
N SER A 137 -8.76 18.22 8.06
CA SER A 137 -9.86 18.55 7.14
C SER A 137 -10.54 19.88 7.50
N ALA A 138 -10.82 20.12 8.78
CA ALA A 138 -11.38 21.40 9.23
C ALA A 138 -10.43 22.58 8.93
N THR A 139 -9.13 22.42 9.20
CA THR A 139 -8.11 23.42 8.88
C THR A 139 -8.06 23.71 7.37
N CYS A 140 -8.12 22.68 6.52
CA CYS A 140 -8.18 22.84 5.07
C CYS A 140 -9.43 23.59 4.61
N GLY A 141 -10.60 23.22 5.12
CA GLY A 141 -11.87 23.86 4.76
C GLY A 141 -11.96 25.32 5.18
N LEU A 142 -11.29 25.70 6.27
CA LEU A 142 -11.25 27.07 6.81
C LEU A 142 -10.02 27.86 6.35
N ALA A 143 -9.15 27.29 5.52
CA ALA A 143 -7.89 27.91 5.13
C ALA A 143 -8.11 29.26 4.39
N PRO A 144 -7.50 30.36 4.89
CA PRO A 144 -7.59 31.67 4.25
C PRO A 144 -6.48 31.91 3.22
N SER A 145 -5.48 31.02 3.17
CA SER A 145 -4.30 31.14 2.31
C SER A 145 -3.82 29.75 1.86
N MET A 146 -2.98 29.72 0.83
CA MET A 146 -2.36 28.50 0.33
C MET A 146 -1.50 27.82 1.41
N ASP A 147 -0.71 28.58 2.18
CA ASP A 147 0.11 28.04 3.26
C ASP A 147 -0.75 27.41 4.37
N GLY A 148 -1.88 28.03 4.71
CA GLY A 148 -2.85 27.48 5.65
C GLY A 148 -3.43 26.14 5.15
N LEU A 149 -3.73 26.05 3.86
CA LEU A 149 -4.20 24.82 3.23
C LEU A 149 -3.10 23.73 3.28
N ILE A 150 -1.87 24.06 2.93
CA ILE A 150 -0.74 23.11 2.97
C ILE A 150 -0.51 22.60 4.40
N ALA A 151 -0.54 23.48 5.40
CA ALA A 151 -0.45 23.07 6.80
C ALA A 151 -1.60 22.14 7.20
N GLY A 152 -2.83 22.45 6.81
CA GLY A 152 -4.00 21.60 7.02
C GLY A 152 -3.83 20.22 6.34
N ARG A 153 -3.30 20.17 5.12
CA ARG A 153 -3.00 18.92 4.39
C ARG A 153 -1.94 18.08 5.10
N ALA A 154 -0.90 18.72 5.66
CA ALA A 154 0.08 18.00 6.46
C ALA A 154 -0.56 17.36 7.70
N VAL A 155 -1.38 18.11 8.44
CA VAL A 155 -2.12 17.58 9.61
C VAL A 155 -3.08 16.45 9.19
N GLU A 156 -3.82 16.61 8.10
CA GLU A 156 -4.73 15.61 7.56
C GLU A 156 -3.97 14.32 7.17
N GLY A 157 -2.78 14.46 6.57
CA GLY A 157 -1.89 13.35 6.24
C GLY A 157 -1.37 12.61 7.48
N LEU A 158 -1.06 13.32 8.57
CA LEU A 158 -0.69 12.68 9.85
C LEU A 158 -1.78 11.73 10.34
N GLY A 159 -3.06 12.06 10.17
CA GLY A 159 -4.16 11.17 10.48
C GLY A 159 -4.36 10.08 9.41
N GLY A 160 -4.43 10.50 8.14
CA GLY A 160 -4.77 9.64 7.00
C GLY A 160 -3.83 8.45 6.82
N GLY A 161 -2.51 8.64 7.04
CA GLY A 161 -1.51 7.59 6.91
C GLY A 161 -1.70 6.39 7.84
N GLY A 162 -2.39 6.59 8.98
CA GLY A 162 -2.71 5.53 9.92
C GLY A 162 -3.95 4.72 9.54
N LEU A 163 -4.92 5.32 8.85
CA LEU A 163 -6.25 4.74 8.70
C LEU A 163 -6.25 3.42 7.92
N ILE A 164 -5.52 3.36 6.81
CA ILE A 164 -5.41 2.15 5.98
C ILE A 164 -4.70 1.03 6.76
N ILE A 165 -3.59 1.36 7.42
CA ILE A 165 -2.77 0.40 8.15
C ILE A 165 -3.53 -0.16 9.36
N LEU A 166 -4.11 0.73 10.16
CA LEU A 166 -4.88 0.34 11.33
C LEU A 166 -6.12 -0.48 10.95
N ALA A 167 -6.78 -0.16 9.82
CA ALA A 167 -7.90 -0.94 9.32
C ALA A 167 -7.48 -2.36 8.93
N GLN A 168 -6.41 -2.50 8.11
CA GLN A 168 -5.89 -3.81 7.69
C GLN A 168 -5.40 -4.64 8.89
N ALA A 169 -4.73 -3.98 9.83
CA ALA A 169 -4.23 -4.62 11.02
C ALA A 169 -5.38 -5.03 11.97
N THR A 170 -6.44 -4.22 12.11
CA THR A 170 -7.62 -4.58 12.90
C THR A 170 -8.33 -5.81 12.32
N ILE A 171 -8.44 -5.92 11.01
CA ILE A 171 -8.98 -7.13 10.36
C ILE A 171 -8.13 -8.36 10.69
N ALA A 172 -6.80 -8.19 10.75
CA ALA A 172 -5.91 -9.28 11.12
C ALA A 172 -6.11 -9.74 12.58
N ASP A 173 -6.60 -8.86 13.48
CA ASP A 173 -6.89 -9.21 14.87
C ASP A 173 -8.21 -9.95 15.04
N ILE A 174 -9.26 -9.52 14.34
CA ILE A 174 -10.63 -10.00 14.58
C ILE A 174 -11.05 -11.13 13.64
N ILE A 175 -10.36 -11.30 12.50
CA ILE A 175 -10.72 -12.26 11.46
C ILE A 175 -9.64 -13.34 11.31
N PRO A 176 -10.03 -14.64 11.33
CA PRO A 176 -9.09 -15.74 11.07
C PRO A 176 -8.41 -15.60 9.69
N PRO A 177 -7.14 -15.99 9.55
CA PRO A 177 -6.36 -15.84 8.31
C PRO A 177 -7.08 -16.33 7.06
N ARG A 178 -7.76 -17.48 7.13
CA ARG A 178 -8.49 -18.05 6.00
C ARG A 178 -9.66 -17.17 5.51
N GLN A 179 -10.29 -16.41 6.41
CA GLN A 179 -11.42 -15.54 6.08
C GLN A 179 -10.99 -14.12 5.71
N ARG A 180 -9.75 -13.71 6.05
CA ARG A 180 -9.25 -12.35 5.79
C ARG A 180 -9.30 -11.99 4.30
N GLY A 181 -9.12 -12.96 3.40
CA GLY A 181 -9.10 -12.72 1.96
C GLY A 181 -10.31 -11.93 1.47
N LYS A 182 -11.53 -12.32 1.85
CA LYS A 182 -12.76 -11.62 1.44
C LYS A 182 -12.81 -10.17 1.96
N TYR A 183 -12.36 -9.93 3.21
CA TYR A 183 -12.35 -8.58 3.80
C TYR A 183 -11.26 -7.71 3.16
N MET A 184 -10.08 -8.27 2.89
CA MET A 184 -9.00 -7.57 2.17
C MET A 184 -9.42 -7.21 0.74
N GLY A 185 -10.12 -8.12 0.05
CA GLY A 185 -10.67 -7.84 -1.29
C GLY A 185 -11.65 -6.66 -1.27
N LEU A 186 -12.56 -6.61 -0.29
CA LEU A 186 -13.49 -5.49 -0.11
C LEU A 186 -12.76 -4.19 0.28
N MET A 187 -11.69 -4.26 1.08
CA MET A 187 -10.83 -3.10 1.36
C MET A 187 -10.14 -2.58 0.09
N GLY A 188 -9.67 -3.49 -0.77
CA GLY A 188 -9.10 -3.13 -2.07
C GLY A 188 -10.09 -2.42 -2.99
N SER A 189 -11.38 -2.77 -2.89
CA SER A 189 -12.43 -2.11 -3.68
C SER A 189 -12.64 -0.65 -3.31
N VAL A 190 -12.38 -0.28 -2.05
CA VAL A 190 -12.51 1.12 -1.58
C VAL A 190 -11.58 2.03 -2.36
N PHE A 191 -10.33 1.61 -2.60
CA PHE A 191 -9.39 2.39 -3.40
C PHE A 191 -9.90 2.62 -4.84
N ALA A 192 -10.37 1.55 -5.49
CA ALA A 192 -10.89 1.65 -6.86
C ALA A 192 -12.13 2.55 -6.94
N VAL A 193 -13.04 2.43 -5.98
CA VAL A 193 -14.25 3.27 -5.90
C VAL A 193 -13.87 4.73 -5.62
N SER A 194 -12.98 5.01 -4.67
CA SER A 194 -12.55 6.37 -4.34
C SER A 194 -11.87 7.06 -5.52
N THR A 195 -11.09 6.33 -6.31
CA THR A 195 -10.40 6.88 -7.50
C THR A 195 -11.38 7.32 -8.59
N VAL A 196 -12.53 6.65 -8.72
CA VAL A 196 -13.58 7.02 -9.67
C VAL A 196 -14.51 8.08 -9.09
N VAL A 197 -14.97 7.89 -7.86
CA VAL A 197 -15.92 8.79 -7.19
C VAL A 197 -15.27 10.14 -6.84
N GLY A 198 -13.97 10.15 -6.54
CA GLY A 198 -13.23 11.34 -6.16
C GLY A 198 -13.35 12.48 -7.17
N PRO A 199 -12.93 12.31 -8.42
CA PRO A 199 -13.07 13.34 -9.45
C PRO A 199 -14.51 13.78 -9.68
N LEU A 200 -15.48 12.87 -9.65
CA LEU A 200 -16.89 13.19 -9.82
C LEU A 200 -17.42 14.08 -8.68
N LEU A 201 -17.16 13.69 -7.44
CA LEU A 201 -17.53 14.52 -6.28
C LEU A 201 -16.75 15.83 -6.26
N GLY A 202 -15.45 15.79 -6.59
CA GLY A 202 -14.60 16.97 -6.66
C GLY A 202 -15.15 18.01 -7.62
N GLY A 203 -15.46 17.61 -8.84
CA GLY A 203 -16.07 18.48 -9.85
C GLY A 203 -17.43 19.01 -9.42
N TRP A 204 -18.29 18.15 -8.87
CA TRP A 204 -19.62 18.54 -8.40
C TRP A 204 -19.57 19.58 -7.26
N PHE A 205 -18.75 19.33 -6.21
CA PHE A 205 -18.61 20.30 -5.11
C PHE A 205 -18.06 21.63 -5.59
N VAL A 206 -17.03 21.62 -6.44
CA VAL A 206 -16.43 22.85 -6.99
C VAL A 206 -17.46 23.70 -7.71
N GLN A 207 -18.37 23.08 -8.49
CA GLN A 207 -19.37 23.78 -9.28
C GLN A 207 -20.57 24.26 -8.46
N VAL A 208 -21.02 23.48 -7.46
CA VAL A 208 -22.30 23.73 -6.77
C VAL A 208 -22.12 24.49 -5.45
N THR A 209 -21.14 24.08 -4.62
CA THR A 209 -21.01 24.60 -3.25
C THR A 209 -19.66 25.24 -2.95
N GLY A 210 -18.68 25.02 -3.82
CA GLY A 210 -17.30 25.47 -3.65
C GLY A 210 -16.38 24.41 -3.02
N TRP A 211 -15.09 24.55 -3.30
CA TRP A 211 -14.06 23.58 -2.94
C TRP A 211 -13.90 23.32 -1.41
N ARG A 212 -14.24 24.30 -0.57
CA ARG A 212 -14.16 24.15 0.90
C ARG A 212 -15.04 23.03 1.44
N TRP A 213 -16.16 22.75 0.77
CA TRP A 213 -17.07 21.67 1.14
C TRP A 213 -16.49 20.28 0.91
N LEU A 214 -15.45 20.13 0.08
CA LEU A 214 -14.73 18.86 -0.08
C LEU A 214 -14.14 18.38 1.25
N PHE A 215 -13.53 19.30 1.98
CA PHE A 215 -12.96 19.00 3.29
C PHE A 215 -14.04 18.90 4.37
N ALA A 216 -15.04 19.76 4.34
CA ALA A 216 -16.15 19.70 5.30
C ALA A 216 -16.93 18.37 5.20
N PHE A 217 -17.07 17.80 3.99
CA PHE A 217 -17.73 16.52 3.75
C PHE A 217 -17.01 15.32 4.42
N ASN A 218 -15.69 15.39 4.57
CA ASN A 218 -14.92 14.34 5.24
C ASN A 218 -15.26 14.24 6.73
N ILE A 219 -15.64 15.35 7.38
CA ILE A 219 -15.85 15.41 8.83
C ILE A 219 -16.99 14.49 9.30
N PRO A 220 -18.24 14.57 8.76
CA PRO A 220 -19.32 13.70 9.19
C PRO A 220 -19.03 12.23 8.92
N LEU A 221 -18.37 11.91 7.81
CA LEU A 221 -17.98 10.52 7.50
C LEU A 221 -16.94 9.99 8.50
N ALA A 222 -15.94 10.79 8.84
CA ALA A 222 -14.94 10.43 9.83
C ALA A 222 -15.55 10.29 11.23
N LEU A 223 -16.51 11.14 11.62
CA LEU A 223 -17.25 11.01 12.88
C LEU A 223 -18.08 9.72 12.93
N LEU A 224 -18.72 9.34 11.83
CA LEU A 224 -19.41 8.04 11.76
C LEU A 224 -18.45 6.86 11.90
N ALA A 225 -17.26 6.96 11.29
CA ALA A 225 -16.21 5.95 11.46
C ALA A 225 -15.71 5.87 12.91
N ILE A 226 -15.51 7.02 13.59
CA ILE A 226 -15.18 7.07 15.03
C ILE A 226 -16.27 6.40 15.85
N ALA A 227 -17.54 6.73 15.61
CA ALA A 227 -18.65 6.14 16.33
C ALA A 227 -18.67 4.60 16.16
N ALA A 228 -18.54 4.11 14.93
CA ALA A 228 -18.49 2.67 14.65
C ALA A 228 -17.34 1.98 15.39
N VAL A 229 -16.13 2.55 15.35
CA VAL A 229 -14.95 1.98 16.03
C VAL A 229 -15.08 2.10 17.56
N ALA A 230 -15.57 3.23 18.08
CA ALA A 230 -15.69 3.45 19.51
C ALA A 230 -16.71 2.50 20.18
N PHE A 231 -17.84 2.25 19.53
CA PHE A 231 -18.90 1.43 20.10
C PHE A 231 -18.71 -0.08 19.87
N PHE A 232 -18.15 -0.48 18.72
CA PHE A 232 -18.12 -1.89 18.34
C PHE A 232 -16.75 -2.55 18.41
N LEU A 233 -15.63 -1.78 18.35
CA LEU A 233 -14.31 -2.35 18.48
C LEU A 233 -13.91 -2.45 19.94
N THR A 234 -13.60 -3.66 20.40
CA THR A 234 -13.05 -3.90 21.73
C THR A 234 -11.53 -3.86 21.68
N ASN A 235 -10.90 -3.23 22.68
CA ASN A 235 -9.46 -3.36 22.86
C ASN A 235 -9.16 -4.72 23.51
N PRO A 236 -8.13 -5.44 23.04
CA PRO A 236 -7.56 -6.52 23.83
C PRO A 236 -7.01 -5.99 25.16
N GLU A 237 -6.90 -6.85 26.17
CA GLU A 237 -6.39 -6.50 27.50
C GLU A 237 -5.04 -5.77 27.39
N ARG A 238 -4.91 -4.69 28.15
CA ARG A 238 -3.71 -3.83 28.16
C ARG A 238 -2.52 -4.64 28.65
N ARG A 239 -1.41 -4.64 27.91
CA ARG A 239 -0.12 -5.04 28.46
C ARG A 239 0.25 -4.07 29.59
N ASP A 240 0.55 -4.60 30.77
CA ASP A 240 0.97 -3.81 31.93
C ASP A 240 2.35 -3.14 31.72
N ASP A 241 3.21 -3.76 30.92
CA ASP A 241 4.51 -3.23 30.55
C ASP A 241 4.36 -2.23 29.40
N ARG A 242 4.73 -0.98 29.65
CA ARG A 242 4.83 0.06 28.61
C ARG A 242 6.23 0.03 28.00
N PRO A 243 6.43 -0.61 26.84
CA PRO A 243 7.74 -0.61 26.23
C PRO A 243 8.12 0.80 25.75
N PRO A 244 9.42 1.15 25.79
CA PRO A 244 9.89 2.44 25.32
C PRO A 244 9.70 2.54 23.81
N VAL A 245 9.13 3.66 23.35
CA VAL A 245 8.94 3.97 21.92
C VAL A 245 10.29 4.43 21.34
N ASP A 246 10.66 3.91 20.17
CA ASP A 246 11.88 4.32 19.45
C ASP A 246 11.69 5.67 18.73
N VAL A 247 11.81 6.76 19.47
CA VAL A 247 11.74 8.13 18.92
C VAL A 247 12.90 8.39 17.94
N GLY A 248 14.09 7.82 18.22
CA GLY A 248 15.27 8.00 17.36
C GLY A 248 15.05 7.40 15.96
N GLY A 249 14.52 6.18 15.91
CA GLY A 249 14.13 5.53 14.66
C GLY A 249 13.03 6.29 13.92
N MET A 250 12.00 6.78 14.65
CA MET A 250 10.95 7.61 14.05
C MET A 250 11.51 8.85 13.36
N MET A 251 12.40 9.59 14.02
CA MET A 251 13.01 10.80 13.45
C MET A 251 13.92 10.50 12.26
N ALA A 252 14.76 9.49 12.37
CA ALA A 252 15.64 9.08 11.27
C ALA A 252 14.84 8.63 10.03
N MET A 253 13.78 7.84 10.24
CA MET A 253 12.86 7.45 9.18
C MET A 253 12.13 8.65 8.58
N ALA A 254 11.61 9.56 9.40
CA ALA A 254 10.93 10.77 8.94
C ALA A 254 11.84 11.62 8.06
N VAL A 255 13.09 11.86 8.48
CA VAL A 255 14.08 12.62 7.69
C VAL A 255 14.40 11.88 6.38
N SER A 256 14.64 10.57 6.42
CA SER A 256 14.94 9.77 5.24
C SER A 256 13.80 9.83 4.22
N VAL A 257 12.58 9.52 4.65
CA VAL A 257 11.40 9.52 3.75
C VAL A 257 11.13 10.92 3.22
N SER A 258 11.19 11.94 4.07
CA SER A 258 10.98 13.33 3.66
C SER A 258 11.97 13.76 2.59
N SER A 259 13.26 13.42 2.79
CA SER A 259 14.31 13.74 1.81
C SER A 259 14.05 13.04 0.47
N LEU A 260 13.63 11.77 0.47
CA LEU A 260 13.30 11.03 -0.74
C LEU A 260 12.10 11.63 -1.47
N VAL A 261 11.00 11.89 -0.74
CA VAL A 261 9.77 12.45 -1.30
C VAL A 261 10.04 13.84 -1.88
N LEU A 262 10.80 14.69 -1.17
CA LEU A 262 11.15 16.03 -1.64
C LEU A 262 12.09 15.96 -2.85
N ALA A 263 13.10 15.10 -2.84
CA ALA A 263 14.01 14.92 -3.99
C ALA A 263 13.23 14.52 -5.25
N THR A 264 12.26 13.65 -5.10
CA THR A 264 11.44 13.17 -6.23
C THR A 264 10.36 14.16 -6.64
N ALA A 265 9.78 14.93 -5.72
CA ALA A 265 8.78 15.96 -6.03
C ALA A 265 9.39 17.22 -6.67
N TRP A 266 10.59 17.60 -6.25
CA TRP A 266 11.26 18.81 -6.75
C TRP A 266 12.16 18.55 -7.94
N GLY A 267 12.66 17.32 -8.10
CA GLY A 267 13.50 16.93 -9.22
C GLY A 267 12.77 17.05 -10.55
N GLY A 268 13.34 17.83 -11.49
CA GLY A 268 12.75 18.10 -12.79
C GLY A 268 11.59 19.10 -12.81
N THR A 269 11.16 19.59 -11.63
CA THR A 269 10.08 20.59 -11.50
C THR A 269 10.63 21.92 -10.98
N LEU A 270 11.02 21.98 -9.70
CA LEU A 270 11.62 23.17 -9.07
C LEU A 270 13.13 23.26 -9.34
N PHE A 271 13.82 22.12 -9.36
CA PHE A 271 15.26 22.04 -9.58
C PHE A 271 15.58 21.02 -10.68
N PRO A 272 16.57 21.28 -11.53
CA PRO A 272 17.08 20.25 -12.44
C PRO A 272 17.52 18.99 -11.66
N TRP A 273 17.35 17.81 -12.25
CA TRP A 273 17.78 16.56 -11.61
C TRP A 273 19.27 16.56 -11.25
N ILE A 274 20.09 17.20 -12.07
CA ILE A 274 21.53 17.40 -11.84
C ILE A 274 21.73 18.77 -11.19
N SER A 275 21.30 18.90 -9.94
CA SER A 275 21.49 20.12 -9.14
C SER A 275 22.02 19.79 -7.75
N PRO A 276 22.81 20.70 -7.12
CA PRO A 276 23.31 20.49 -5.77
C PRO A 276 22.20 20.21 -4.74
N GLN A 277 21.02 20.83 -4.90
CA GLN A 277 19.87 20.67 -4.02
C GLN A 277 19.33 19.24 -4.05
N ILE A 278 19.14 18.65 -5.24
CA ILE A 278 18.66 17.29 -5.39
C ILE A 278 19.71 16.29 -4.92
N PHE A 279 21.00 16.52 -5.21
CA PHE A 279 22.08 15.68 -4.66
C PHE A 279 22.14 15.75 -3.13
N ALA A 280 21.96 16.93 -2.54
CA ALA A 280 21.92 17.08 -1.08
C ALA A 280 20.74 16.32 -0.46
N LEU A 281 19.56 16.34 -1.07
CA LEU A 281 18.41 15.56 -0.63
C LEU A 281 18.65 14.05 -0.73
N PHE A 282 19.24 13.56 -1.82
CA PHE A 282 19.60 12.13 -1.91
C PHE A 282 20.69 11.75 -0.91
N ALA A 283 21.71 12.59 -0.70
CA ALA A 283 22.72 12.35 0.31
C ALA A 283 22.10 12.29 1.71
N LEU A 284 21.18 13.22 2.04
CA LEU A 284 20.45 13.23 3.29
C LEU A 284 19.58 11.99 3.46
N PHE A 285 18.89 11.55 2.38
CA PHE A 285 18.14 10.30 2.36
C PHE A 285 19.03 9.11 2.74
N PHE A 286 20.17 8.92 2.07
CA PHE A 286 21.06 7.79 2.34
C PHE A 286 21.66 7.84 3.74
N VAL A 287 22.10 9.00 4.20
CA VAL A 287 22.65 9.18 5.57
C VAL A 287 21.58 8.87 6.61
N ALA A 288 20.38 9.41 6.45
CA ALA A 288 19.28 9.17 7.38
C ALA A 288 18.78 7.71 7.33
N ALA A 289 18.76 7.07 6.14
CA ALA A 289 18.42 5.65 6.01
C ALA A 289 19.44 4.74 6.73
N VAL A 290 20.73 5.04 6.59
CA VAL A 290 21.78 4.32 7.33
C VAL A 290 21.62 4.54 8.83
N ALA A 291 21.42 5.80 9.26
CA ALA A 291 21.16 6.13 10.66
C ALA A 291 19.94 5.38 11.21
N PHE A 292 18.85 5.33 10.44
CA PHE A 292 17.65 4.57 10.77
C PHE A 292 17.99 3.09 11.02
N VAL A 293 18.67 2.43 10.09
CA VAL A 293 19.04 1.00 10.24
C VAL A 293 19.94 0.77 11.46
N LEU A 294 20.86 1.70 11.75
CA LEU A 294 21.76 1.58 12.92
C LEU A 294 20.99 1.76 14.25
N VAL A 295 20.03 2.68 14.29
CA VAL A 295 19.16 2.89 15.47
C VAL A 295 18.25 1.69 15.67
N GLU A 296 17.55 1.22 14.63
CA GLU A 296 16.64 0.06 14.65
C GLU A 296 17.33 -1.23 15.15
N ARG A 297 18.61 -1.44 14.80
CA ARG A 297 19.40 -2.60 15.30
C ARG A 297 19.65 -2.57 16.80
N LYS A 298 19.60 -1.40 17.42
CA LYS A 298 19.86 -1.21 18.87
C LYS A 298 18.57 -0.98 19.66
N ALA A 299 17.48 -0.63 19.00
CA ALA A 299 16.20 -0.35 19.64
C ALA A 299 15.62 -1.61 20.30
N LYS A 300 15.07 -1.45 21.51
CA LYS A 300 14.35 -2.53 22.21
C LYS A 300 13.04 -2.87 21.51
N GLU A 301 12.34 -1.86 20.99
CA GLU A 301 11.08 -1.99 20.28
C GLU A 301 11.18 -1.26 18.93
N PRO A 302 11.87 -1.85 17.93
CA PRO A 302 12.09 -1.21 16.63
C PRO A 302 10.77 -0.98 15.88
N ILE A 303 10.71 0.09 15.06
CA ILE A 303 9.54 0.44 14.24
C ILE A 303 9.39 -0.53 13.08
N ILE A 304 10.50 -0.85 12.41
CA ILE A 304 10.58 -1.86 11.34
C ILE A 304 11.62 -2.91 11.74
N PRO A 305 11.24 -3.94 12.51
CA PRO A 305 12.18 -4.95 12.97
C PRO A 305 12.95 -5.58 11.81
N MET A 306 14.29 -5.63 11.92
CA MET A 306 15.16 -6.25 10.92
C MET A 306 14.85 -7.74 10.72
N LEU A 307 14.16 -8.37 11.69
CA LEU A 307 13.67 -9.75 11.59
C LEU A 307 12.70 -9.93 10.39
N LEU A 308 11.91 -8.92 10.05
CA LEU A 308 10.98 -8.97 8.91
C LEU A 308 11.73 -9.31 7.62
N PHE A 309 12.91 -8.74 7.41
CA PHE A 309 13.72 -8.94 6.20
C PHE A 309 14.43 -10.31 6.15
N LYS A 310 14.45 -11.06 7.26
CA LYS A 310 14.92 -12.46 7.26
C LYS A 310 13.86 -13.43 6.73
N ASN A 311 12.58 -13.03 6.77
CA ASN A 311 11.50 -13.82 6.19
C ASN A 311 11.46 -13.59 4.67
N ARG A 312 11.72 -14.67 3.91
CA ARG A 312 11.76 -14.64 2.44
C ARG A 312 10.42 -14.19 1.84
N ASN A 313 9.31 -14.70 2.36
CA ASN A 313 7.99 -14.38 1.85
C ASN A 313 7.66 -12.88 2.03
N PHE A 314 8.06 -12.29 3.17
CA PHE A 314 7.93 -10.86 3.42
C PHE A 314 8.70 -10.03 2.37
N VAL A 315 9.98 -10.36 2.16
CA VAL A 315 10.83 -9.62 1.20
C VAL A 315 10.27 -9.71 -0.22
N VAL A 316 9.92 -10.93 -0.65
CA VAL A 316 9.36 -11.18 -1.99
C VAL A 316 8.05 -10.41 -2.19
N CYS A 317 7.11 -10.47 -1.23
CA CYS A 317 5.85 -9.75 -1.31
C CYS A 317 6.04 -8.22 -1.30
N THR A 318 6.97 -7.73 -0.48
CA THR A 318 7.23 -6.29 -0.35
C THR A 318 7.86 -5.71 -1.62
N VAL A 319 8.88 -6.37 -2.16
CA VAL A 319 9.55 -5.94 -3.41
C VAL A 319 8.59 -6.01 -4.60
N THR A 320 7.84 -7.10 -4.72
CA THR A 320 6.85 -7.23 -5.81
C THR A 320 5.74 -6.19 -5.70
N GLY A 321 5.23 -5.96 -4.49
CA GLY A 321 4.24 -4.92 -4.24
C GLY A 321 4.75 -3.51 -4.57
N MET A 322 6.01 -3.22 -4.27
CA MET A 322 6.68 -1.97 -4.65
C MET A 322 6.75 -1.80 -6.18
N PHE A 323 7.11 -2.83 -6.93
CA PHE A 323 7.18 -2.77 -8.40
C PHE A 323 5.80 -2.58 -9.04
N ILE A 324 4.76 -3.27 -8.55
CA ILE A 324 3.39 -3.10 -9.04
C ILE A 324 2.90 -1.67 -8.80
N MET A 325 3.15 -1.11 -7.60
CA MET A 325 2.73 0.25 -7.25
C MET A 325 3.52 1.32 -8.02
N LEU A 326 4.81 1.07 -8.29
CA LEU A 326 5.64 1.92 -9.14
C LEU A 326 5.02 2.05 -10.53
N GLY A 327 4.68 0.93 -11.16
CA GLY A 327 4.05 0.94 -12.48
C GLY A 327 2.67 1.60 -12.47
N MET A 328 1.83 1.27 -11.48
CA MET A 328 0.48 1.79 -11.36
C MET A 328 0.46 3.33 -11.24
N MET A 329 1.25 3.89 -10.32
CA MET A 329 1.25 5.34 -10.09
C MET A 329 1.92 6.11 -11.23
N GLY A 330 2.98 5.55 -11.83
CA GLY A 330 3.55 6.12 -13.04
C GLY A 330 2.53 6.25 -14.18
N THR A 331 1.65 5.26 -14.31
CA THR A 331 0.58 5.26 -15.33
C THR A 331 -0.53 6.26 -14.99
N ILE A 332 -1.10 6.17 -13.79
CA ILE A 332 -2.23 7.01 -13.37
C ILE A 332 -1.88 8.50 -13.43
N SER A 333 -0.65 8.87 -13.12
CA SER A 333 -0.23 10.27 -13.07
C SER A 333 -0.18 10.95 -14.43
N TYR A 334 0.11 10.23 -15.52
CA TYR A 334 0.37 10.83 -16.83
C TYR A 334 -0.67 10.50 -17.90
N LEU A 335 -1.42 9.41 -17.77
CA LEU A 335 -2.43 9.01 -18.75
C LEU A 335 -3.56 10.03 -18.94
N PRO A 336 -4.13 10.66 -17.90
CA PRO A 336 -5.18 11.66 -18.13
C PRO A 336 -4.71 12.84 -18.99
N THR A 337 -3.47 13.30 -18.79
CA THR A 337 -2.88 14.37 -19.60
C THR A 337 -2.60 13.90 -21.02
N TYR A 338 -2.15 12.64 -21.19
CA TYR A 338 -1.99 12.02 -22.51
C TYR A 338 -3.31 12.06 -23.30
N PHE A 339 -4.41 11.64 -22.70
CA PHE A 339 -5.71 11.67 -23.38
C PHE A 339 -6.19 13.06 -23.74
N GLN A 340 -5.89 14.05 -22.91
CA GLN A 340 -6.24 15.45 -23.22
C GLN A 340 -5.39 16.03 -24.35
N ILE A 341 -4.08 15.76 -24.37
CA ILE A 341 -3.18 16.33 -25.37
C ILE A 341 -3.19 15.53 -26.67
N VAL A 342 -3.12 14.19 -26.60
CA VAL A 342 -2.99 13.33 -27.77
C VAL A 342 -4.33 13.05 -28.43
N GLU A 343 -5.34 12.67 -27.63
CA GLU A 343 -6.66 12.32 -28.14
C GLU A 343 -7.64 13.53 -28.17
N GLY A 344 -7.22 14.68 -27.62
CA GLY A 344 -8.04 15.89 -27.61
C GLY A 344 -9.28 15.80 -26.72
N LEU A 345 -9.30 14.90 -25.72
CA LEU A 345 -10.45 14.69 -24.84
C LEU A 345 -10.59 15.84 -23.85
N ALA A 346 -11.84 16.17 -23.51
CA ALA A 346 -12.12 17.05 -22.38
C ALA A 346 -11.61 16.41 -21.06
N PRO A 347 -11.24 17.22 -20.04
CA PRO A 347 -10.71 16.71 -18.78
C PRO A 347 -11.57 15.64 -18.12
N GLU A 348 -12.91 15.78 -18.19
CA GLU A 348 -13.87 14.81 -17.66
C GLU A 348 -13.79 13.47 -18.40
N GLN A 349 -13.72 13.52 -19.73
CA GLN A 349 -13.61 12.33 -20.58
C GLN A 349 -12.27 11.62 -20.36
N ALA A 350 -11.18 12.37 -20.25
CA ALA A 350 -9.86 11.84 -19.97
C ALA A 350 -9.81 11.15 -18.59
N GLY A 351 -10.49 11.71 -17.59
CA GLY A 351 -10.67 11.06 -16.28
C GLY A 351 -11.47 9.76 -16.39
N LEU A 352 -12.55 9.75 -17.18
CA LEU A 352 -13.37 8.55 -17.39
C LEU A 352 -12.60 7.42 -18.08
N MET A 353 -11.55 7.70 -18.85
CA MET A 353 -10.68 6.69 -19.44
C MET A 353 -9.90 5.86 -18.41
N THR A 354 -9.82 6.29 -17.15
CA THR A 354 -9.25 5.48 -16.07
C THR A 354 -10.23 4.45 -15.50
N VAL A 355 -11.54 4.60 -15.75
CA VAL A 355 -12.59 3.71 -15.22
C VAL A 355 -12.40 2.24 -15.60
N PRO A 356 -12.07 1.88 -16.86
CA PRO A 356 -11.80 0.49 -17.21
C PRO A 356 -10.68 -0.16 -16.36
N MET A 357 -9.61 0.60 -16.08
CA MET A 357 -8.52 0.13 -15.22
C MET A 357 -9.04 -0.11 -13.78
N MET A 358 -9.79 0.83 -13.22
CA MET A 358 -10.34 0.69 -11.87
C MET A 358 -11.38 -0.43 -11.78
N ALA A 359 -12.16 -0.66 -12.85
CA ALA A 359 -13.07 -1.81 -12.95
C ALA A 359 -12.29 -3.13 -12.91
N GLY A 360 -11.18 -3.23 -13.64
CA GLY A 360 -10.28 -4.38 -13.58
C GLY A 360 -9.74 -4.63 -12.17
N VAL A 361 -9.25 -3.58 -11.50
CA VAL A 361 -8.76 -3.66 -10.10
C VAL A 361 -9.89 -4.12 -9.17
N LEU A 362 -11.08 -3.53 -9.27
CA LEU A 362 -12.23 -3.84 -8.41
C LEU A 362 -12.64 -5.31 -8.54
N ILE A 363 -12.85 -5.77 -9.77
CA ILE A 363 -13.31 -7.14 -10.06
C ILE A 363 -12.30 -8.15 -9.51
N THR A 364 -11.01 -7.93 -9.74
CA THR A 364 -9.98 -8.89 -9.33
C THR A 364 -9.63 -8.81 -7.85
N ALA A 365 -9.60 -7.63 -7.25
CA ALA A 365 -9.36 -7.49 -5.82
C ALA A 365 -10.45 -8.21 -5.00
N VAL A 366 -11.72 -8.00 -5.35
CA VAL A 366 -12.85 -8.69 -4.71
C VAL A 366 -12.84 -10.18 -5.04
N GLY A 367 -12.69 -10.54 -6.32
CA GLY A 367 -12.69 -11.92 -6.79
C GLY A 367 -11.60 -12.78 -6.15
N THR A 368 -10.36 -12.28 -6.11
CA THR A 368 -9.23 -13.00 -5.48
C THR A 368 -9.40 -13.12 -3.97
N GLY A 369 -9.94 -12.11 -3.32
CA GLY A 369 -10.25 -12.17 -1.89
C GLY A 369 -11.23 -13.29 -1.55
N PHE A 370 -12.33 -13.40 -2.29
CA PHE A 370 -13.30 -14.49 -2.13
C PHE A 370 -12.70 -15.86 -2.52
N LEU A 371 -11.93 -15.91 -3.60
CA LEU A 371 -11.32 -17.14 -4.07
C LEU A 371 -10.26 -17.67 -3.10
N ALA A 372 -9.41 -16.81 -2.54
CA ALA A 372 -8.44 -17.16 -1.50
C ALA A 372 -9.14 -17.72 -0.25
N THR A 373 -10.25 -17.10 0.18
CA THR A 373 -11.06 -17.58 1.32
C THR A 373 -11.65 -18.95 1.03
N LYS A 374 -12.21 -19.17 -0.17
CA LYS A 374 -12.88 -20.42 -0.53
C LYS A 374 -11.88 -21.58 -0.73
N THR A 375 -10.80 -21.33 -1.47
CA THR A 375 -9.85 -22.38 -1.85
C THR A 375 -8.75 -22.59 -0.81
N GLY A 376 -8.40 -21.55 -0.03
CA GLY A 376 -7.23 -21.55 0.84
C GLY A 376 -5.89 -21.42 0.09
N ARG A 377 -5.92 -21.38 -1.24
CA ARG A 377 -4.73 -21.26 -2.10
C ARG A 377 -4.63 -19.84 -2.62
N TYR A 378 -3.45 -19.23 -2.46
CA TYR A 378 -3.22 -17.82 -2.81
C TYR A 378 -1.95 -17.60 -3.65
N LYS A 379 -1.00 -18.52 -3.65
CA LYS A 379 0.32 -18.35 -4.30
C LYS A 379 0.23 -17.98 -5.77
N TRP A 380 -0.66 -18.58 -6.52
CA TRP A 380 -0.80 -18.35 -7.96
C TRP A 380 -1.28 -16.92 -8.30
N MET A 381 -2.00 -16.26 -7.37
CA MET A 381 -2.62 -14.94 -7.62
C MET A 381 -1.57 -13.83 -7.81
N PRO A 382 -0.57 -13.63 -6.94
CA PRO A 382 0.46 -12.62 -7.16
C PRO A 382 1.40 -12.99 -8.33
N ILE A 383 1.58 -14.29 -8.63
CA ILE A 383 2.31 -14.72 -9.84
C ILE A 383 1.55 -14.27 -11.10
N ALA A 384 0.24 -14.56 -11.16
CA ALA A 384 -0.62 -14.12 -12.25
C ALA A 384 -0.70 -12.60 -12.33
N SER A 385 -0.71 -11.90 -11.17
CA SER A 385 -0.70 -10.44 -11.10
C SER A 385 0.50 -9.86 -11.84
N CYS A 386 1.72 -10.32 -11.55
CA CYS A 386 2.91 -9.83 -12.24
C CYS A 386 2.85 -10.09 -13.76
N ALA A 387 2.43 -11.29 -14.17
CA ALA A 387 2.34 -11.65 -15.59
C ALA A 387 1.30 -10.79 -16.33
N VAL A 388 0.08 -10.69 -15.80
CA VAL A 388 -1.00 -9.93 -16.45
C VAL A 388 -0.71 -8.42 -16.43
N THR A 389 -0.14 -7.90 -15.34
CA THR A 389 0.29 -6.48 -15.27
C THR A 389 1.38 -6.20 -16.31
N ALA A 390 2.36 -7.09 -16.48
CA ALA A 390 3.38 -6.96 -17.52
C ALA A 390 2.77 -6.97 -18.92
N VAL A 391 1.81 -7.87 -19.20
CA VAL A 391 1.05 -7.88 -20.47
C VAL A 391 0.30 -6.56 -20.64
N GLY A 392 -0.35 -6.03 -19.60
CA GLY A 392 -1.02 -4.73 -19.65
C GLY A 392 -0.08 -3.59 -20.04
N PHE A 393 1.14 -3.55 -19.50
CA PHE A 393 2.15 -2.56 -19.88
C PHE A 393 2.67 -2.77 -21.31
N VAL A 394 2.87 -4.00 -21.77
CA VAL A 394 3.21 -4.28 -23.16
C VAL A 394 2.09 -3.83 -24.11
N LEU A 395 0.83 -4.03 -23.76
CA LEU A 395 -0.30 -3.54 -24.54
C LEU A 395 -0.34 -2.00 -24.59
N LEU A 396 -0.15 -1.33 -23.44
CA LEU A 396 -0.08 0.14 -23.39
C LEU A 396 1.10 0.71 -24.19
N SER A 397 2.20 -0.02 -24.31
CA SER A 397 3.33 0.38 -25.14
C SER A 397 3.07 0.31 -26.65
N GLN A 398 1.93 -0.25 -27.06
CA GLN A 398 1.50 -0.28 -28.48
C GLN A 398 0.55 0.88 -28.84
N LEU A 399 0.25 1.77 -27.89
CA LEU A 399 -0.57 2.94 -28.16
C LEU A 399 0.10 3.82 -29.22
N THR A 400 -0.72 4.31 -30.14
CA THR A 400 -0.34 5.26 -31.19
C THR A 400 -1.35 6.38 -31.24
N VAL A 401 -0.98 7.51 -31.81
CA VAL A 401 -1.93 8.61 -32.07
C VAL A 401 -3.08 8.09 -32.94
N GLY A 402 -4.32 8.24 -32.46
CA GLY A 402 -5.51 7.74 -33.14
C GLY A 402 -5.88 6.30 -32.83
N THR A 403 -5.26 5.65 -31.84
CA THR A 403 -5.73 4.34 -31.34
C THR A 403 -7.17 4.46 -30.84
N PRO A 404 -8.13 3.61 -31.28
CA PRO A 404 -9.50 3.71 -30.81
C PRO A 404 -9.62 3.65 -29.28
N LEU A 405 -10.38 4.56 -28.67
CA LEU A 405 -10.54 4.67 -27.21
C LEU A 405 -11.01 3.37 -26.56
N VAL A 406 -11.81 2.56 -27.28
CA VAL A 406 -12.24 1.24 -26.80
C VAL A 406 -11.05 0.29 -26.63
N VAL A 407 -10.11 0.28 -27.58
CA VAL A 407 -8.89 -0.55 -27.51
C VAL A 407 -8.02 -0.10 -26.34
N THR A 408 -7.82 1.20 -26.18
CA THR A 408 -7.12 1.77 -25.03
C THR A 408 -7.81 1.39 -23.71
N GLY A 409 -9.14 1.43 -23.66
CA GLY A 409 -9.92 0.98 -22.50
C GLY A 409 -9.70 -0.50 -22.17
N VAL A 410 -9.60 -1.37 -23.19
CA VAL A 410 -9.29 -2.80 -22.99
C VAL A 410 -7.87 -2.97 -22.44
N PHE A 411 -6.88 -2.23 -22.95
CA PHE A 411 -5.50 -2.29 -22.45
C PHE A 411 -5.42 -1.86 -20.99
N LEU A 412 -6.12 -0.78 -20.63
CA LEU A 412 -6.23 -0.31 -19.26
C LEU A 412 -6.96 -1.30 -18.35
N PHE A 413 -8.02 -1.93 -18.85
CA PHE A 413 -8.71 -2.99 -18.10
C PHE A 413 -7.78 -4.16 -17.80
N VAL A 414 -7.01 -4.64 -18.78
CA VAL A 414 -6.03 -5.73 -18.59
C VAL A 414 -4.98 -5.33 -17.54
N LEU A 415 -4.47 -4.10 -17.61
CA LEU A 415 -3.52 -3.58 -16.63
C LEU A 415 -4.14 -3.60 -15.22
N GLY A 416 -5.33 -3.03 -15.06
CA GLY A 416 -6.04 -2.99 -13.79
C GLY A 416 -6.38 -4.37 -13.26
N PHE A 417 -6.80 -5.28 -14.15
CA PHE A 417 -7.07 -6.67 -13.81
C PHE A 417 -5.82 -7.35 -13.21
N GLY A 418 -4.65 -7.14 -13.81
CA GLY A 418 -3.38 -7.65 -13.29
C GLY A 418 -3.03 -7.08 -11.92
N ILE A 419 -3.13 -5.77 -11.74
CA ILE A 419 -2.82 -5.10 -10.47
C ILE A 419 -3.71 -5.61 -9.34
N GLY A 420 -5.02 -5.70 -9.57
CA GLY A 420 -5.99 -6.12 -8.56
C GLY A 420 -5.82 -7.57 -8.10
N LEU A 421 -5.31 -8.48 -8.96
CA LEU A 421 -5.02 -9.87 -8.60
C LEU A 421 -4.04 -10.00 -7.43
N GLY A 422 -3.06 -9.09 -7.32
CA GLY A 422 -1.99 -9.17 -6.32
C GLY A 422 -2.13 -8.22 -5.15
N GLN A 423 -2.74 -7.04 -5.36
CA GLN A 423 -2.63 -5.91 -4.45
C GLN A 423 -2.98 -6.23 -2.99
N GLN A 424 -4.09 -6.91 -2.74
CA GLN A 424 -4.52 -7.26 -1.38
C GLN A 424 -4.02 -8.63 -0.94
N ILE A 425 -3.75 -9.52 -1.88
CA ILE A 425 -3.21 -10.86 -1.57
C ILE A 425 -1.78 -10.77 -1.03
N LEU A 426 -0.97 -9.84 -1.53
CA LEU A 426 0.38 -9.59 -0.98
C LEU A 426 0.34 -9.20 0.50
N VAL A 427 -0.63 -8.36 0.89
CA VAL A 427 -0.85 -7.99 2.30
C VAL A 427 -1.33 -9.20 3.12
N LEU A 428 -2.26 -10.00 2.58
CA LEU A 428 -2.74 -11.22 3.22
C LEU A 428 -1.60 -12.21 3.49
N ILE A 429 -0.68 -12.40 2.53
CA ILE A 429 0.49 -13.25 2.69
C ILE A 429 1.37 -12.75 3.83
N VAL A 430 1.71 -11.46 3.81
CA VAL A 430 2.52 -10.85 4.89
C VAL A 430 1.87 -11.06 6.25
N GLN A 431 0.56 -10.86 6.36
CA GLN A 431 -0.17 -11.08 7.63
C GLN A 431 -0.20 -12.53 8.07
N ASN A 432 -0.06 -13.50 7.16
CA ASN A 432 -0.02 -14.93 7.48
C ASN A 432 1.38 -15.41 7.91
N GLU A 433 2.43 -14.64 7.62
CA GLU A 433 3.82 -15.00 7.93
C GLU A 433 4.25 -14.63 9.36
N PHE A 434 3.54 -13.73 10.02
CA PHE A 434 3.97 -13.18 11.30
C PHE A 434 2.94 -13.40 12.40
N PRO A 435 3.43 -13.61 13.65
CA PRO A 435 2.55 -13.74 14.81
C PRO A 435 1.77 -12.44 15.05
N HIS A 436 0.64 -12.59 15.74
CA HIS A 436 -0.30 -11.51 16.03
C HIS A 436 0.36 -10.26 16.66
N ALA A 437 1.38 -10.47 17.50
CA ALA A 437 2.09 -9.40 18.23
C ALA A 437 2.80 -8.37 17.32
N ILE A 438 3.14 -8.74 16.08
CA ILE A 438 3.88 -7.87 15.13
C ILE A 438 3.20 -7.79 13.76
N VAL A 439 1.98 -8.31 13.62
CA VAL A 439 1.28 -8.33 12.33
C VAL A 439 0.95 -6.94 11.82
N GLY A 440 0.65 -6.00 12.71
CA GLY A 440 0.42 -4.59 12.37
C GLY A 440 1.71 -3.93 11.86
N THR A 441 2.81 -4.13 12.56
CA THR A 441 4.15 -3.67 12.16
C THR A 441 4.56 -4.23 10.79
N ALA A 442 4.37 -5.53 10.56
CA ALA A 442 4.70 -6.17 9.27
C ALA A 442 3.81 -5.64 8.13
N THR A 443 2.51 -5.48 8.40
CA THR A 443 1.55 -4.90 7.44
C THR A 443 1.93 -3.46 7.08
N ALA A 444 2.27 -2.66 8.09
CA ALA A 444 2.68 -1.28 7.91
C ALA A 444 3.98 -1.16 7.12
N ALA A 445 4.99 -1.97 7.43
CA ALA A 445 6.25 -2.00 6.69
C ALA A 445 6.03 -2.38 5.21
N ASN A 446 5.18 -3.38 4.93
CA ASN A 446 4.84 -3.76 3.55
C ASN A 446 4.18 -2.59 2.80
N ASN A 447 3.16 -1.94 3.38
CA ASN A 447 2.48 -0.81 2.75
C ASN A 447 3.41 0.40 2.59
N PHE A 448 4.29 0.65 3.56
CA PHE A 448 5.29 1.71 3.49
C PHE A 448 6.21 1.56 2.27
N PHE A 449 6.78 0.37 2.03
CA PHE A 449 7.60 0.13 0.83
C PHE A 449 6.80 0.23 -0.47
N ARG A 450 5.52 -0.18 -0.45
CA ARG A 450 4.62 0.02 -1.59
C ARG A 450 4.38 1.51 -1.86
N GLN A 451 4.24 2.32 -0.83
CA GLN A 451 4.09 3.78 -0.95
C GLN A 451 5.37 4.43 -1.51
N ILE A 452 6.55 3.96 -1.07
CA ILE A 452 7.82 4.37 -1.68
C ILE A 452 7.83 4.01 -3.18
N GLY A 453 7.40 2.80 -3.54
CA GLY A 453 7.28 2.39 -4.95
C GLY A 453 6.35 3.32 -5.74
N SER A 454 5.21 3.68 -5.17
CA SER A 454 4.25 4.62 -5.74
C SER A 454 4.89 6.00 -6.02
N THR A 455 5.57 6.56 -5.04
CA THR A 455 6.24 7.86 -5.15
C THR A 455 7.36 7.82 -6.19
N LEU A 456 8.21 6.78 -6.16
CA LEU A 456 9.27 6.60 -7.16
C LEU A 456 8.72 6.41 -8.56
N GLY A 457 7.59 5.71 -8.71
CA GLY A 457 6.95 5.46 -9.99
C GLY A 457 6.48 6.74 -10.68
N ALA A 458 5.75 7.58 -9.97
CA ALA A 458 5.28 8.86 -10.47
C ALA A 458 6.47 9.76 -10.89
N SER A 459 7.52 9.82 -10.06
CA SER A 459 8.68 10.68 -10.30
C SER A 459 9.59 10.16 -11.41
N LEU A 460 9.85 8.85 -11.46
CA LEU A 460 10.71 8.24 -12.46
C LEU A 460 10.09 8.36 -13.87
N VAL A 461 8.80 8.04 -13.97
CA VAL A 461 8.07 8.18 -15.24
C VAL A 461 8.05 9.65 -15.65
N GLY A 462 7.83 10.59 -14.72
CA GLY A 462 7.89 12.02 -15.00
C GLY A 462 9.24 12.52 -15.49
N ALA A 463 10.31 12.09 -14.84
CA ALA A 463 11.67 12.46 -15.25
C ALA A 463 12.02 11.96 -16.64
N LEU A 464 11.72 10.68 -16.92
CA LEU A 464 11.96 10.08 -18.24
C LEU A 464 11.10 10.73 -19.31
N PHE A 465 9.82 10.96 -19.01
CA PHE A 465 8.89 11.60 -19.93
C PHE A 465 9.34 13.02 -20.27
N THR A 466 9.62 13.86 -19.27
CA THR A 466 10.06 15.26 -19.49
C THR A 466 11.35 15.31 -20.30
N SER A 467 12.33 14.46 -19.97
CA SER A 467 13.61 14.40 -20.69
C SER A 467 13.42 14.03 -22.16
N ARG A 468 12.61 13.00 -22.45
CA ARG A 468 12.32 12.57 -23.83
C ARG A 468 11.52 13.60 -24.60
N LEU A 469 10.46 14.13 -24.00
CA LEU A 469 9.61 15.12 -24.65
C LEU A 469 10.41 16.39 -25.01
N THR A 470 11.28 16.85 -24.10
CA THR A 470 12.17 18.00 -24.38
C THR A 470 13.12 17.72 -25.56
N ALA A 471 13.72 16.53 -25.57
CA ALA A 471 14.65 16.14 -26.66
C ALA A 471 13.90 16.02 -28.00
N ASP A 472 12.72 15.40 -28.03
CA ASP A 472 11.94 15.22 -29.26
C ASP A 472 11.39 16.55 -29.79
N LEU A 473 10.93 17.46 -28.91
CA LEU A 473 10.48 18.77 -29.33
C LEU A 473 11.61 19.65 -29.85
N ALA A 474 12.80 19.63 -29.22
CA ALA A 474 13.96 20.35 -29.69
C ALA A 474 14.42 19.85 -31.08
N ALA A 475 14.30 18.55 -31.36
CA ALA A 475 14.63 17.97 -32.67
C ALA A 475 13.60 18.31 -33.75
N LYS A 476 12.31 18.33 -33.43
CA LYS A 476 11.20 18.50 -34.39
C LYS A 476 10.79 19.98 -34.61
N LEU A 477 11.11 20.88 -33.64
CA LEU A 477 10.78 22.32 -33.67
C LEU A 477 12.04 23.19 -33.42
N PRO A 478 13.04 23.19 -34.31
CA PRO A 478 14.35 23.85 -34.10
C PRO A 478 14.26 25.39 -34.06
N HIS A 479 13.13 26.00 -34.38
CA HIS A 479 12.95 27.46 -34.41
C HIS A 479 12.17 28.01 -33.21
N VAL A 480 11.81 27.20 -32.25
CA VAL A 480 11.12 27.62 -31.01
C VAL A 480 12.14 27.61 -29.88
N ASP A 481 12.95 28.68 -29.80
CA ASP A 481 13.85 28.87 -28.68
C ASP A 481 13.06 28.92 -27.36
N ASN A 482 13.45 28.10 -26.39
CA ASN A 482 12.85 28.00 -25.04
C ASN A 482 11.39 27.58 -25.00
N ILE A 483 11.08 26.37 -25.51
CA ILE A 483 9.78 25.73 -25.17
C ILE A 483 9.75 25.50 -23.67
N ASN A 484 9.08 26.41 -22.95
CA ASN A 484 8.83 26.20 -21.53
C ASN A 484 7.80 25.08 -21.40
N MET A 485 8.26 23.88 -20.97
CA MET A 485 7.43 22.68 -20.82
C MET A 485 6.20 22.94 -19.94
N ASN A 486 6.29 23.86 -18.98
CA ASN A 486 5.18 24.27 -18.12
C ASN A 486 4.06 25.01 -18.87
N ARG A 487 4.29 25.43 -20.11
CA ARG A 487 3.29 26.08 -20.98
C ARG A 487 2.59 25.13 -21.94
N ILE A 488 3.07 23.87 -22.06
CA ILE A 488 2.41 22.85 -22.89
C ILE A 488 1.21 22.29 -22.08
N THR A 489 0.17 23.10 -21.96
CA THR A 489 -1.10 22.68 -21.37
C THR A 489 -2.03 22.12 -22.46
N PRO A 490 -3.00 21.25 -22.11
CA PRO A 490 -3.99 20.77 -23.08
C PRO A 490 -4.71 21.88 -23.83
N ASP A 491 -5.08 22.95 -23.15
CA ASP A 491 -5.75 24.11 -23.72
C ASP A 491 -4.83 24.85 -24.72
N PHE A 492 -3.56 25.06 -24.38
CA PHE A 492 -2.58 25.65 -25.29
C PHE A 492 -2.43 24.84 -26.59
N VAL A 493 -2.32 23.51 -26.47
CA VAL A 493 -2.14 22.63 -27.64
C VAL A 493 -3.37 22.64 -28.56
N GLN A 494 -4.57 22.77 -28.01
CA GLN A 494 -5.80 22.83 -28.80
C GLN A 494 -5.93 24.11 -29.66
N HIS A 495 -5.30 25.22 -29.24
CA HIS A 495 -5.33 26.50 -29.96
C HIS A 495 -4.19 26.68 -30.98
N LEU A 496 -3.29 25.68 -31.11
CA LEU A 496 -2.22 25.73 -32.11
C LEU A 496 -2.71 25.36 -33.51
N ASP A 497 -1.95 25.79 -34.52
CA ASP A 497 -2.14 25.36 -35.89
C ASP A 497 -2.02 23.83 -36.03
N SER A 498 -2.68 23.25 -37.02
CA SER A 498 -2.76 21.80 -37.21
C SER A 498 -1.41 21.11 -37.34
N GLY A 499 -0.43 21.79 -37.96
CA GLY A 499 0.92 21.26 -38.15
C GLY A 499 1.72 21.16 -36.85
N THR A 500 1.78 22.24 -36.08
CA THR A 500 2.45 22.31 -34.79
C THR A 500 1.76 21.39 -33.76
N ARG A 501 0.42 21.35 -33.77
CA ARG A 501 -0.34 20.43 -32.95
C ARG A 501 0.01 18.97 -33.22
N ALA A 502 0.07 18.55 -34.48
CA ALA A 502 0.43 17.18 -34.85
C ALA A 502 1.84 16.81 -34.39
N ILE A 503 2.81 17.73 -34.47
CA ILE A 503 4.17 17.51 -33.97
C ILE A 503 4.18 17.33 -32.45
N ILE A 504 3.50 18.18 -31.69
CA ILE A 504 3.46 18.09 -30.23
C ILE A 504 2.75 16.80 -29.79
N THR A 505 1.64 16.45 -30.43
CA THR A 505 0.87 15.23 -30.15
C THR A 505 1.71 13.97 -30.39
N SER A 506 2.42 13.91 -31.54
CA SER A 506 3.35 12.83 -31.83
C SER A 506 4.51 12.78 -30.83
N ALA A 507 5.15 13.93 -30.53
CA ALA A 507 6.26 13.97 -29.58
C ALA A 507 5.81 13.53 -28.17
N TYR A 508 4.60 13.91 -27.76
CA TYR A 508 4.03 13.48 -26.46
C TYR A 508 3.82 11.96 -26.39
N SER A 509 3.27 11.38 -27.47
CA SER A 509 3.07 9.93 -27.59
C SER A 509 4.42 9.19 -27.63
N ASP A 510 5.36 9.65 -28.45
CA ASP A 510 6.70 9.05 -28.61
C ASP A 510 7.53 9.14 -27.32
N ALA A 511 7.30 10.17 -26.49
CA ALA A 511 7.97 10.33 -25.21
C ALA A 511 7.38 9.43 -24.11
N LEU A 512 6.04 9.31 -24.01
CA LEU A 512 5.37 8.62 -22.90
C LEU A 512 5.24 7.11 -23.12
N VAL A 513 4.74 6.69 -24.29
CA VAL A 513 4.34 5.32 -24.56
C VAL A 513 5.47 4.29 -24.35
N PRO A 514 6.72 4.53 -24.83
CA PRO A 514 7.80 3.58 -24.62
C PRO A 514 8.22 3.42 -23.16
N ILE A 515 7.88 4.37 -22.28
CA ILE A 515 8.24 4.30 -20.86
C ILE A 515 7.52 3.13 -20.18
N PHE A 516 6.34 2.76 -20.65
CA PHE A 516 5.59 1.61 -20.12
C PHE A 516 6.39 0.31 -20.25
N LEU A 517 7.23 0.14 -21.27
CA LEU A 517 8.11 -1.02 -21.40
C LEU A 517 9.20 -1.09 -20.32
N TYR A 518 9.62 0.03 -19.75
CA TYR A 518 10.66 0.04 -18.71
C TYR A 518 10.17 -0.54 -17.37
N VAL A 519 8.85 -0.59 -17.17
CA VAL A 519 8.26 -1.23 -15.99
C VAL A 519 8.23 -2.76 -16.15
N VAL A 520 8.17 -3.28 -17.37
CA VAL A 520 8.05 -4.72 -17.66
C VAL A 520 9.19 -5.54 -17.05
N PRO A 521 10.50 -5.18 -17.19
CA PRO A 521 11.57 -5.92 -16.54
C PRO A 521 11.43 -6.03 -15.02
N LEU A 522 10.95 -4.98 -14.34
CA LEU A 522 10.71 -5.02 -12.90
C LEU A 522 9.60 -6.02 -12.54
N LEU A 523 8.54 -6.10 -13.34
CA LEU A 523 7.47 -7.06 -13.16
C LEU A 523 7.91 -8.49 -13.48
N VAL A 524 8.81 -8.68 -14.45
CA VAL A 524 9.44 -9.98 -14.72
C VAL A 524 10.29 -10.42 -13.52
N VAL A 525 11.07 -9.52 -12.94
CA VAL A 525 11.80 -9.81 -11.68
C VAL A 525 10.80 -10.15 -10.57
N GLY A 526 9.73 -9.38 -10.41
CA GLY A 526 8.64 -9.66 -9.45
C GLY A 526 8.01 -11.03 -9.69
N PHE A 527 7.74 -11.40 -10.95
CA PHE A 527 7.23 -12.70 -11.33
C PHE A 527 8.18 -13.85 -10.90
N VAL A 528 9.45 -13.74 -11.22
CA VAL A 528 10.48 -14.73 -10.83
C VAL A 528 10.59 -14.84 -9.31
N LEU A 529 10.59 -13.70 -8.60
CA LEU A 529 10.57 -13.70 -7.15
C LEU A 529 9.33 -14.41 -6.60
N MET A 530 8.13 -14.18 -7.16
CA MET A 530 6.89 -14.81 -6.72
C MET A 530 6.86 -16.32 -6.97
N LEU A 531 7.54 -16.85 -7.97
CA LEU A 531 7.69 -18.30 -8.14
C LEU A 531 8.38 -18.93 -6.93
N THR A 532 9.27 -18.20 -6.28
CA THR A 532 10.03 -18.65 -5.12
C THR A 532 9.25 -18.57 -3.79
N LEU A 533 8.04 -18.00 -3.80
CA LEU A 533 7.17 -17.89 -2.63
C LEU A 533 6.84 -19.28 -2.06
N LYS A 534 6.95 -19.45 -0.76
CA LYS A 534 6.48 -20.66 -0.07
C LYS A 534 5.04 -20.42 0.39
N GLU A 535 4.11 -21.30 -0.03
CA GLU A 535 2.72 -21.20 0.37
C GLU A 535 2.53 -21.87 1.73
N HIS A 536 2.10 -21.09 2.74
CA HIS A 536 1.75 -21.60 4.05
C HIS A 536 0.22 -21.68 4.19
N PRO A 537 -0.32 -22.77 4.76
CA PRO A 537 -1.76 -22.92 4.93
C PRO A 537 -2.34 -21.75 5.72
N LEU A 538 -3.48 -21.23 5.27
CA LEU A 538 -4.20 -20.19 5.99
C LEU A 538 -4.91 -20.80 7.21
N ALA A 539 -4.55 -20.37 8.41
CA ALA A 539 -5.14 -20.86 9.65
C ALA A 539 -6.65 -20.53 9.73
N THR A 540 -7.42 -21.47 10.26
CA THR A 540 -8.88 -21.35 10.39
C THR A 540 -9.32 -20.69 11.70
N LYS A 541 -8.41 -20.55 12.67
CA LYS A 541 -8.64 -19.92 14.00
C LYS A 541 -7.64 -18.78 14.20
N VAL A 542 -8.02 -17.78 14.97
CA VAL A 542 -7.13 -16.72 15.43
C VAL A 542 -6.38 -17.25 16.66
N ASN A 543 -5.06 -17.42 16.57
CA ASN A 543 -4.23 -17.79 17.70
C ASN A 543 -3.81 -16.53 18.46
N HIS A 544 -4.39 -16.29 19.62
CA HIS A 544 -4.00 -15.21 20.53
C HIS A 544 -2.83 -15.59 21.46
N THR A 545 -2.48 -16.88 21.54
CA THR A 545 -1.49 -17.46 22.48
C THR A 545 -0.22 -17.95 21.79
N GLY A 546 0.22 -17.30 20.72
CA GLY A 546 1.46 -17.71 20.03
C GLY A 546 2.70 -17.27 20.82
N HIS A 547 3.32 -18.15 21.61
CA HIS A 547 4.74 -18.05 21.93
C HIS A 547 5.57 -18.23 20.66
N PRO A 548 6.70 -17.51 20.49
CA PRO A 548 7.55 -17.58 19.28
C PRO A 548 8.23 -18.94 19.03
N GLY A 549 7.86 -19.99 19.74
CA GLY A 549 8.46 -21.31 19.68
C GLY A 549 7.57 -22.44 19.14
N ASP A 550 6.29 -22.20 18.85
CA ASP A 550 5.33 -23.27 18.56
C ASP A 550 5.04 -23.48 17.06
N THR A 551 5.93 -23.06 16.19
CA THR A 551 5.87 -23.40 14.76
C THR A 551 7.08 -24.23 14.36
N VAL A 552 6.97 -25.55 14.52
CA VAL A 552 7.73 -26.54 13.76
C VAL A 552 6.80 -27.15 12.73
#